data_f52aab52276f2d51a06d968c51350e3b
#
_entry.id   f52aab52276f2d51a06d968c51350e3b
#
_cell.length_a   1.000
_cell.length_b   1.000
_cell.length_c   1.000
_cell.angle_alpha   90.00
_cell.angle_beta   90.00
_cell.angle_gamma   90.00
#
_symmetry.space_group_name_H-M   'P 1'
#
loop_
_entity.id
_entity.type
_entity.pdbx_description
1 polymer ?
#
loop_
_entity_poly.entity_id
_entity_poly.type
_entity_poly.pdbx_seq_one_letter_code
_entity_poly.pdbx_strand_id
1 'polypeptide(L)'
;MKRLIPALLALLFAWTAAPARDISGRVLLRDSCIVAGDFVMIYCKEYGTGTLSDEDGRFCLHLPSGEAKLQLEFSRIGYTTVFREINLPSGEYNIGDVVMEPQALMLTAAYVTPNGMDPAQFVLSKVWESARENRKKQLNYRAEIEYDVATHQIPLVSSVLPKGLVGLARFAVALQGYGPLVRYCLKHDDLSASVKLSRQVRDGKALDFAHRLVRQNPPLPENVKKNVMSLFEMIDLFDMLYGESTDWGQKFSKKHKFRLTGTYEYGDKLVDVVTWSNRRMKVSATLHIVEDDWGILKLQIHSQEGEVMRCESRNVGNGVYMPISFVIKPNISMVRAEDIPALIEEVKKMDNFSKATRERAIKVLEDNMGHDFNPYISVGYNVRYSSIGK
;
A
#
# COMPACT_ATOMS: atom_id res chain seq x y z
N MET A 1 1.37 -50.47 28.06
CA MET A 1 2.02 -49.17 27.76
C MET A 1 1.93 -48.71 26.31
N LYS A 2 1.78 -49.57 25.29
CA LYS A 2 1.73 -49.14 23.85
C LYS A 2 0.43 -48.45 23.38
N ARG A 3 -0.64 -48.39 24.19
CA ARG A 3 -1.92 -47.77 23.84
C ARG A 3 -2.17 -46.38 24.47
N LEU A 4 -1.28 -45.93 25.39
CA LEU A 4 -1.40 -44.62 26.04
C LEU A 4 -0.76 -43.48 25.24
N ILE A 5 0.20 -43.76 24.38
CA ILE A 5 0.92 -42.78 23.58
C ILE A 5 0.00 -42.09 22.53
N PRO A 6 -0.84 -42.82 21.74
CA PRO A 6 -1.74 -42.18 20.80
C PRO A 6 -2.86 -41.35 21.47
N ALA A 7 -3.31 -41.76 22.67
CA ALA A 7 -4.29 -40.98 23.42
C ALA A 7 -3.69 -39.68 23.98
N LEU A 8 -2.44 -39.72 24.43
CA LEU A 8 -1.71 -38.53 24.89
C LEU A 8 -1.40 -37.56 23.74
N LEU A 9 -1.03 -38.09 22.55
CA LEU A 9 -0.87 -37.29 21.32
C LEU A 9 -2.20 -36.67 20.87
N ALA A 10 -3.30 -37.42 20.92
CA ALA A 10 -4.63 -36.88 20.58
C ALA A 10 -5.07 -35.77 21.54
N LEU A 11 -4.73 -35.85 22.84
CA LEU A 11 -4.98 -34.78 23.81
C LEU A 11 -4.11 -33.52 23.58
N LEU A 12 -2.88 -33.69 23.11
CA LEU A 12 -2.01 -32.56 22.76
C LEU A 12 -2.46 -31.85 21.49
N PHE A 13 -3.09 -32.55 20.53
CA PHE A 13 -3.67 -31.92 19.33
C PHE A 13 -5.05 -31.28 19.59
N ALA A 14 -5.76 -31.65 20.64
CA ALA A 14 -7.06 -31.06 20.99
C ALA A 14 -6.94 -29.66 21.63
N TRP A 15 -5.73 -29.19 21.93
CA TRP A 15 -5.51 -27.94 22.68
C TRP A 15 -5.16 -26.72 21.80
N THR A 16 -5.25 -26.80 20.50
CA THR A 16 -4.76 -25.70 19.63
C THR A 16 -5.81 -25.06 18.71
N ALA A 17 -7.07 -25.35 18.87
CA ALA A 17 -8.11 -24.62 18.14
C ALA A 17 -8.81 -23.63 19.09
N ALA A 18 -8.13 -22.57 19.48
CA ALA A 18 -8.83 -21.38 19.93
C ALA A 18 -9.66 -20.87 18.74
N PRO A 19 -10.99 -20.76 18.83
CA PRO A 19 -11.80 -20.31 17.71
C PRO A 19 -11.36 -18.88 17.35
N ALA A 20 -10.87 -18.70 16.13
CA ALA A 20 -10.66 -17.39 15.55
C ALA A 20 -12.02 -16.66 15.51
N ARG A 21 -12.01 -15.37 15.75
CA ARG A 21 -13.20 -14.51 15.67
C ARG A 21 -13.05 -13.58 14.49
N ASP A 22 -14.00 -13.62 13.60
CA ASP A 22 -14.00 -12.80 12.42
C ASP A 22 -15.04 -11.68 12.55
N ILE A 23 -14.56 -10.44 12.44
CA ILE A 23 -15.42 -9.26 12.38
C ILE A 23 -15.46 -8.81 10.93
N SER A 24 -16.63 -8.78 10.35
CA SER A 24 -16.86 -8.30 8.99
C SER A 24 -17.82 -7.11 8.97
N GLY A 25 -17.84 -6.39 7.86
CA GLY A 25 -18.75 -5.28 7.64
C GLY A 25 -18.41 -4.54 6.36
N ARG A 26 -19.05 -3.41 6.18
CA ARG A 26 -18.83 -2.52 5.04
C ARG A 26 -18.66 -1.08 5.50
N VAL A 27 -17.71 -0.37 4.94
CA VAL A 27 -17.55 1.07 5.15
C VAL A 27 -18.11 1.83 3.96
N LEU A 28 -18.82 2.89 4.26
CA LEU A 28 -19.40 3.83 3.29
C LEU A 28 -18.89 5.23 3.58
N LEU A 29 -18.59 5.97 2.54
CA LEU A 29 -18.17 7.37 2.61
C LEU A 29 -19.32 8.25 2.15
N ARG A 30 -19.66 9.26 2.92
CA ARG A 30 -20.66 10.24 2.55
C ARG A 30 -19.98 11.48 2.01
N ASP A 31 -19.88 11.57 0.68
CA ASP A 31 -19.52 12.79 -0.03
C ASP A 31 -20.81 13.46 -0.57
N SER A 32 -20.79 13.96 -1.78
CA SER A 32 -22.02 14.40 -2.48
C SER A 32 -23.03 13.27 -2.69
N CYS A 33 -22.56 12.02 -2.70
CA CYS A 33 -23.34 10.78 -2.67
C CYS A 33 -22.69 9.77 -1.73
N ILE A 34 -23.38 8.68 -1.39
CA ILE A 34 -22.82 7.58 -0.60
C ILE A 34 -22.07 6.64 -1.55
N VAL A 35 -20.77 6.46 -1.32
CA VAL A 35 -19.90 5.58 -2.11
C VAL A 35 -19.23 4.54 -1.21
N ALA A 36 -18.72 3.48 -1.80
CA ALA A 36 -17.94 2.48 -1.08
C ALA A 36 -16.68 3.11 -0.48
N GLY A 37 -16.41 2.81 0.78
CA GLY A 37 -15.23 3.28 1.50
C GLY A 37 -14.04 2.36 1.26
N ASP A 38 -13.37 2.48 0.12
CA ASP A 38 -12.14 1.76 -0.17
C ASP A 38 -10.97 2.22 0.72
N PHE A 39 -10.08 1.31 1.06
CA PHE A 39 -8.87 1.58 1.84
C PHE A 39 -9.10 2.36 3.15
N VAL A 40 -10.21 2.10 3.83
CA VAL A 40 -10.40 2.56 5.20
C VAL A 40 -9.64 1.63 6.13
N MET A 41 -8.87 2.20 7.07
CA MET A 41 -8.22 1.44 8.13
C MET A 41 -9.25 1.07 9.18
N ILE A 42 -9.37 -0.20 9.48
CA ILE A 42 -10.13 -0.74 10.59
C ILE A 42 -9.13 -1.29 11.62
N TYR A 43 -9.05 -0.67 12.78
CA TYR A 43 -8.05 -0.99 13.78
C TYR A 43 -8.72 -1.38 15.11
N CYS A 44 -8.27 -2.49 15.69
CA CYS A 44 -8.67 -2.95 17.02
C CYS A 44 -7.55 -2.65 18.01
N LYS A 45 -7.80 -1.73 18.92
CA LYS A 45 -6.80 -1.24 19.88
C LYS A 45 -6.37 -2.32 20.87
N GLU A 46 -7.30 -3.14 21.35
CA GLU A 46 -7.07 -4.16 22.37
C GLU A 46 -6.10 -5.23 21.88
N TYR A 47 -6.15 -5.56 20.60
CA TYR A 47 -5.26 -6.56 19.99
C TYR A 47 -4.10 -5.95 19.18
N GLY A 48 -4.06 -4.63 19.05
CA GLY A 48 -3.02 -3.96 18.26
C GLY A 48 -2.98 -4.40 16.79
N THR A 49 -4.12 -4.85 16.24
CA THR A 49 -4.22 -5.39 14.89
C THR A 49 -5.28 -4.65 14.09
N GLY A 50 -5.17 -4.66 12.77
CA GLY A 50 -6.11 -4.00 11.89
C GLY A 50 -6.17 -4.65 10.51
N THR A 51 -7.11 -4.19 9.70
CA THR A 51 -7.29 -4.55 8.30
C THR A 51 -7.67 -3.33 7.49
N LEU A 52 -7.67 -3.43 6.16
CA LEU A 52 -8.18 -2.40 5.25
C LEU A 52 -9.45 -2.88 4.58
N SER A 53 -10.36 -1.95 4.29
CA SER A 53 -11.50 -2.23 3.42
C SER A 53 -11.04 -2.38 1.96
N ASP A 54 -11.74 -3.22 1.22
CA ASP A 54 -11.54 -3.43 -0.21
C ASP A 54 -12.20 -2.33 -1.08
N GLU A 55 -12.16 -2.48 -2.40
CA GLU A 55 -12.74 -1.54 -3.38
C GLU A 55 -14.28 -1.40 -3.23
N ASP A 56 -14.95 -2.42 -2.69
CA ASP A 56 -16.39 -2.40 -2.38
C ASP A 56 -16.69 -1.86 -0.97
N GLY A 57 -15.67 -1.44 -0.23
CA GLY A 57 -15.76 -1.00 1.16
C GLY A 57 -15.88 -2.13 2.18
N ARG A 58 -15.80 -3.40 1.76
CA ARG A 58 -15.93 -4.55 2.65
C ARG A 58 -14.64 -4.80 3.39
N PHE A 59 -14.74 -5.30 4.61
CA PHE A 59 -13.58 -5.70 5.39
C PHE A 59 -13.84 -6.99 6.16
N CYS A 60 -12.76 -7.69 6.48
CA CYS A 60 -12.74 -8.80 7.43
C CYS A 60 -11.53 -8.66 8.33
N LEU A 61 -11.76 -8.60 9.65
CA LEU A 61 -10.74 -8.49 10.67
C LEU A 61 -10.70 -9.78 11.48
N HIS A 62 -9.59 -10.51 11.38
CA HIS A 62 -9.35 -11.76 12.12
C HIS A 62 -8.74 -11.46 13.49
N LEU A 63 -9.43 -11.83 14.55
CA LEU A 63 -8.98 -11.64 15.92
C LEU A 63 -8.75 -12.96 16.63
N PRO A 64 -7.76 -13.04 17.53
CA PRO A 64 -7.62 -14.19 18.42
C PRO A 64 -8.79 -14.24 19.41
N SER A 65 -9.06 -15.42 19.97
CA SER A 65 -10.02 -15.54 21.08
C SER A 65 -9.54 -14.75 22.30
N GLY A 66 -10.43 -14.02 22.94
CA GLY A 66 -10.05 -13.18 24.08
C GLY A 66 -11.20 -12.30 24.55
N GLU A 67 -10.96 -11.00 24.71
CA GLU A 67 -11.87 -10.06 25.30
C GLU A 67 -13.21 -9.96 24.57
N ALA A 68 -14.30 -9.87 25.36
CA ALA A 68 -15.65 -9.81 24.82
C ALA A 68 -16.05 -8.40 24.37
N LYS A 69 -15.41 -7.35 24.93
CA LYS A 69 -15.69 -5.94 24.59
C LYS A 69 -14.48 -5.36 23.86
N LEU A 70 -14.68 -4.87 22.64
CA LEU A 70 -13.65 -4.32 21.79
C LEU A 70 -14.07 -2.95 21.26
N GLN A 71 -13.06 -2.09 21.00
CA GLN A 71 -13.25 -0.84 20.29
C GLN A 71 -12.58 -0.93 18.91
N LEU A 72 -13.39 -0.79 17.87
CA LEU A 72 -12.88 -0.63 16.51
C LEU A 72 -12.80 0.84 16.15
N GLU A 73 -11.67 1.23 15.61
CA GLU A 73 -11.44 2.53 15.01
C GLU A 73 -11.48 2.40 13.49
N PHE A 74 -12.34 3.21 12.85
CA PHE A 74 -12.41 3.35 11.40
C PHE A 74 -11.80 4.69 11.04
N SER A 75 -10.68 4.69 10.35
CA SER A 75 -9.98 5.91 10.00
C SER A 75 -9.65 5.95 8.52
N ARG A 76 -9.94 7.09 7.92
CA ARG A 76 -9.54 7.44 6.56
C ARG A 76 -9.28 8.93 6.49
N ILE A 77 -8.18 9.31 5.86
CA ILE A 77 -7.82 10.73 5.77
C ILE A 77 -8.80 11.48 4.86
N GLY A 78 -9.24 12.64 5.35
CA GLY A 78 -10.32 13.41 4.73
C GLY A 78 -11.71 13.07 5.27
N TYR A 79 -11.81 12.14 6.21
CA TYR A 79 -13.05 11.74 6.86
C TYR A 79 -12.91 11.73 8.39
N THR A 80 -13.99 12.01 9.07
CA THR A 80 -14.04 11.94 10.54
C THR A 80 -13.86 10.49 10.98
N THR A 81 -12.92 10.26 11.89
CA THR A 81 -12.69 8.92 12.48
C THR A 81 -13.93 8.44 13.23
N VAL A 82 -14.35 7.22 12.94
CA VAL A 82 -15.53 6.59 13.60
C VAL A 82 -15.05 5.52 14.57
N PHE A 83 -15.55 5.56 15.80
CA PHE A 83 -15.33 4.53 16.80
C PHE A 83 -16.57 3.69 16.99
N ARG A 84 -16.41 2.35 17.05
CA ARG A 84 -17.48 1.40 17.33
C ARG A 84 -17.08 0.48 18.46
N GLU A 85 -17.83 0.52 19.56
CA GLU A 85 -17.74 -0.51 20.58
C GLU A 85 -18.55 -1.73 20.16
N ILE A 86 -17.94 -2.90 20.29
CA ILE A 86 -18.53 -4.18 19.92
C ILE A 86 -18.45 -5.12 21.11
N ASN A 87 -19.59 -5.74 21.46
CA ASN A 87 -19.63 -6.88 22.36
C ASN A 87 -19.65 -8.14 21.52
N LEU A 88 -18.51 -8.84 21.43
CA LEU A 88 -18.38 -10.02 20.59
C LEU A 88 -18.93 -11.26 21.25
N PRO A 89 -19.94 -11.92 20.64
CA PRO A 89 -20.18 -13.32 20.88
C PRO A 89 -19.03 -14.16 20.30
N SER A 90 -18.96 -15.44 20.64
CA SER A 90 -18.04 -16.38 20.01
C SER A 90 -18.42 -16.60 18.53
N GLY A 91 -17.46 -16.48 17.60
CA GLY A 91 -17.65 -16.77 16.18
C GLY A 91 -17.57 -15.55 15.25
N GLU A 92 -18.19 -15.64 14.10
CA GLU A 92 -18.27 -14.57 13.11
C GLU A 92 -19.28 -13.51 13.53
N TYR A 93 -18.93 -12.25 13.39
CA TYR A 93 -19.76 -11.10 13.71
C TYR A 93 -19.75 -10.07 12.59
N ASN A 94 -20.91 -9.79 12.02
CA ASN A 94 -21.07 -8.74 11.00
C ASN A 94 -21.63 -7.47 11.66
N ILE A 95 -20.87 -6.37 11.59
CA ILE A 95 -21.24 -5.09 12.19
C ILE A 95 -22.14 -4.23 11.27
N GLY A 96 -22.41 -4.70 10.04
CA GLY A 96 -23.15 -3.94 9.05
C GLY A 96 -22.38 -2.80 8.41
N ASP A 97 -23.10 -1.77 8.00
CA ASP A 97 -22.54 -0.59 7.34
C ASP A 97 -22.03 0.44 8.37
N VAL A 98 -20.82 0.93 8.16
CA VAL A 98 -20.23 2.04 8.91
C VAL A 98 -20.08 3.23 7.97
N VAL A 99 -20.81 4.30 8.23
CA VAL A 99 -20.76 5.53 7.43
C VAL A 99 -19.74 6.48 8.03
N MET A 100 -18.83 7.02 7.21
CA MET A 100 -17.87 8.05 7.57
C MET A 100 -18.24 9.36 6.87
N GLU A 101 -18.24 10.45 7.65
CA GLU A 101 -18.53 11.80 7.16
C GLU A 101 -17.24 12.50 6.72
N PRO A 102 -17.27 13.37 5.69
CA PRO A 102 -16.12 14.18 5.32
C PRO A 102 -15.64 15.03 6.49
N GLN A 103 -14.35 15.13 6.65
CA GLN A 103 -13.75 16.04 7.63
C GLN A 103 -13.52 17.40 6.99
N ALA A 104 -14.07 18.44 7.58
CA ALA A 104 -13.84 19.81 7.11
C ALA A 104 -12.35 20.16 7.27
N LEU A 105 -11.71 20.58 6.17
CA LEU A 105 -10.40 21.22 6.25
C LEU A 105 -10.58 22.63 6.83
N MET A 106 -9.89 22.89 7.91
CA MET A 106 -9.78 24.25 8.42
C MET A 106 -8.88 25.06 7.47
N LEU A 107 -9.25 26.31 7.21
CA LEU A 107 -8.34 27.24 6.55
C LEU A 107 -7.07 27.31 7.41
N THR A 108 -5.92 27.14 6.80
CA THR A 108 -4.62 27.22 7.45
C THR A 108 -4.50 28.50 8.28
N ALA A 109 -4.27 28.37 9.57
CA ALA A 109 -3.80 29.46 10.39
C ALA A 109 -2.54 30.04 9.72
N ALA A 110 -2.39 31.37 9.70
CA ALA A 110 -1.23 31.99 9.08
C ALA A 110 0.04 31.48 9.80
N TYR A 111 0.79 30.60 9.15
CA TYR A 111 2.09 30.20 9.65
C TYR A 111 3.02 31.40 9.73
N VAL A 112 3.48 31.74 10.91
CA VAL A 112 4.57 32.69 11.10
C VAL A 112 5.87 31.94 10.82
N THR A 113 6.33 32.06 9.57
CA THR A 113 7.55 31.39 9.14
C THR A 113 8.78 32.28 9.37
N PRO A 114 9.94 31.71 9.74
CA PRO A 114 11.18 32.48 9.83
C PRO A 114 11.56 33.09 8.48
N ASN A 115 11.93 34.37 8.49
CA ASN A 115 12.45 35.07 7.32
C ASN A 115 11.54 35.09 6.08
N GLY A 116 10.20 35.00 6.25
CA GLY A 116 9.26 35.01 5.13
C GLY A 116 9.33 33.75 4.24
N MET A 117 9.81 32.63 4.78
CA MET A 117 9.82 31.35 4.09
C MET A 117 8.37 30.93 3.72
N ASP A 118 8.20 30.30 2.56
CA ASP A 118 6.92 29.71 2.17
C ASP A 118 6.46 28.66 3.22
N PRO A 119 5.21 28.70 3.71
CA PRO A 119 4.73 27.79 4.75
C PRO A 119 4.90 26.31 4.41
N ALA A 120 4.63 25.90 3.16
CA ALA A 120 4.83 24.52 2.75
C ALA A 120 6.32 24.11 2.79
N GLN A 121 7.22 25.04 2.41
CA GLN A 121 8.66 24.79 2.51
C GLN A 121 9.13 24.70 3.96
N PHE A 122 8.53 25.48 4.86
CA PHE A 122 8.81 25.39 6.30
C PHE A 122 8.42 24.02 6.84
N VAL A 123 7.16 23.59 6.62
CA VAL A 123 6.64 22.29 7.05
C VAL A 123 7.52 21.16 6.51
N LEU A 124 7.84 21.16 5.20
CA LEU A 124 8.70 20.13 4.60
C LEU A 124 10.13 20.14 5.15
N SER A 125 10.68 21.31 5.49
CA SER A 125 12.00 21.37 6.10
C SER A 125 12.03 20.67 7.46
N LYS A 126 10.95 20.83 8.24
CA LYS A 126 10.76 20.16 9.54
C LYS A 126 10.62 18.65 9.38
N VAL A 127 9.86 18.19 8.38
CA VAL A 127 9.75 16.76 8.05
C VAL A 127 11.14 16.14 7.80
N TRP A 128 11.97 16.79 6.98
CA TRP A 128 13.30 16.25 6.66
C TRP A 128 14.29 16.35 7.82
N GLU A 129 14.17 17.36 8.67
CA GLU A 129 14.93 17.45 9.93
C GLU A 129 14.56 16.31 10.86
N SER A 130 13.26 16.12 11.13
CA SER A 130 12.74 15.04 11.98
C SER A 130 13.11 13.66 11.44
N ALA A 131 12.94 13.42 10.14
CA ALA A 131 13.31 12.15 9.50
C ALA A 131 14.81 11.83 9.69
N ARG A 132 15.68 12.82 9.55
CA ARG A 132 17.12 12.65 9.75
C ARG A 132 17.48 12.31 11.19
N GLU A 133 16.83 12.95 12.15
CA GLU A 133 17.02 12.65 13.58
C GLU A 133 16.46 11.27 13.93
N ASN A 134 15.29 10.91 13.40
CA ASN A 134 14.65 9.62 13.64
C ASN A 134 15.47 8.46 13.06
N ARG A 135 16.12 8.66 11.91
CA ARG A 135 17.00 7.65 11.32
C ARG A 135 18.20 7.34 12.23
N LYS A 136 18.74 8.33 12.95
CA LYS A 136 19.84 8.12 13.90
C LYS A 136 19.45 7.28 15.12
N LYS A 137 18.15 7.19 15.43
CA LYS A 137 17.65 6.45 16.61
C LYS A 137 17.79 4.94 16.50
N GLN A 138 18.15 4.39 15.33
CA GLN A 138 18.37 2.95 15.08
C GLN A 138 17.25 2.08 15.71
N LEU A 139 16.06 2.22 15.16
CA LEU A 139 14.87 1.56 15.70
C LEU A 139 15.02 0.04 15.76
N ASN A 140 14.66 -0.52 16.91
CA ASN A 140 14.50 -1.95 17.10
C ASN A 140 13.03 -2.31 16.94
N TYR A 141 12.71 -3.24 16.07
CA TYR A 141 11.32 -3.68 15.89
C TYR A 141 11.19 -5.11 15.39
N ARG A 142 10.03 -5.69 15.66
CA ARG A 142 9.54 -6.88 14.98
C ARG A 142 8.30 -6.52 14.19
N ALA A 143 8.22 -7.00 12.96
CA ALA A 143 7.10 -6.73 12.10
C ALA A 143 6.71 -7.98 11.29
N GLU A 144 5.41 -8.18 11.16
CA GLU A 144 4.81 -9.09 10.18
C GLU A 144 4.37 -8.25 8.99
N ILE A 145 4.87 -8.61 7.82
CA ILE A 145 4.59 -7.92 6.56
C ILE A 145 3.84 -8.91 5.67
N GLU A 146 2.66 -8.54 5.26
CA GLU A 146 1.93 -9.25 4.22
C GLU A 146 1.94 -8.40 2.96
N TYR A 147 2.45 -8.94 1.87
CA TYR A 147 2.51 -8.22 0.61
C TYR A 147 1.98 -9.01 -0.55
N ASP A 148 1.34 -8.28 -1.46
CA ASP A 148 0.75 -8.77 -2.68
C ASP A 148 1.47 -8.17 -3.89
N VAL A 149 1.68 -9.01 -4.89
CA VAL A 149 2.17 -8.60 -6.21
C VAL A 149 1.17 -9.09 -7.23
N ALA A 150 0.69 -8.20 -8.06
CA ALA A 150 -0.18 -8.54 -9.17
C ALA A 150 0.25 -7.83 -10.45
N THR A 151 0.13 -8.53 -11.57
CA THR A 151 0.31 -7.96 -12.90
C THR A 151 -0.85 -8.36 -13.79
N HIS A 152 -1.25 -7.48 -14.67
CA HIS A 152 -2.33 -7.73 -15.63
C HIS A 152 -1.91 -7.23 -17.01
N GLN A 153 -1.94 -8.12 -17.99
CA GLN A 153 -1.71 -7.83 -19.40
C GLN A 153 -0.41 -7.07 -19.72
N ILE A 154 0.64 -7.29 -18.95
CA ILE A 154 1.96 -6.65 -19.14
C ILE A 154 2.60 -6.96 -20.50
N PRO A 155 2.48 -8.17 -21.08
CA PRO A 155 3.01 -8.44 -22.42
C PRO A 155 2.47 -7.52 -23.51
N LEU A 156 1.20 -7.13 -23.43
CA LEU A 156 0.59 -6.19 -24.36
C LEU A 156 1.27 -4.82 -24.28
N VAL A 157 1.50 -4.34 -23.07
CA VAL A 157 2.11 -3.02 -22.83
C VAL A 157 3.54 -2.95 -23.32
N SER A 158 4.32 -4.02 -23.13
CA SER A 158 5.71 -4.08 -23.60
C SER A 158 5.81 -4.11 -25.13
N SER A 159 4.75 -4.58 -25.80
CA SER A 159 4.75 -4.81 -27.25
C SER A 159 4.13 -3.67 -28.05
N VAL A 160 3.16 -2.95 -27.51
CA VAL A 160 2.26 -2.13 -28.31
C VAL A 160 2.21 -0.66 -27.91
N LEU A 161 2.52 -0.32 -26.65
CA LEU A 161 2.33 1.05 -26.17
C LEU A 161 3.67 1.76 -25.90
N PRO A 162 4.10 2.72 -26.78
CA PRO A 162 5.37 3.46 -26.59
C PRO A 162 5.45 4.17 -25.22
N LYS A 163 4.32 4.62 -24.67
CA LYS A 163 4.25 5.25 -23.34
C LYS A 163 4.38 4.23 -22.20
N GLY A 164 3.98 2.98 -22.42
CA GLY A 164 4.12 1.88 -21.46
C GLY A 164 5.56 1.46 -21.23
N LEU A 165 6.44 1.59 -22.23
CA LEU A 165 7.87 1.29 -22.11
C LEU A 165 8.55 2.12 -21.01
N VAL A 166 8.16 3.37 -20.79
CA VAL A 166 8.73 4.21 -19.72
C VAL A 166 8.32 3.71 -18.32
N GLY A 167 7.08 3.29 -18.15
CA GLY A 167 6.59 2.68 -16.90
C GLY A 167 7.26 1.35 -16.62
N LEU A 168 7.37 0.50 -17.65
CA LEU A 168 8.07 -0.78 -17.60
C LEU A 168 9.58 -0.63 -17.34
N ALA A 169 10.24 0.34 -17.95
CA ALA A 169 11.65 0.63 -17.69
C ALA A 169 11.87 1.06 -16.24
N ARG A 170 10.99 1.88 -15.67
CA ARG A 170 11.04 2.26 -14.25
C ARG A 170 10.81 1.06 -13.33
N PHE A 171 9.84 0.20 -13.66
CA PHE A 171 9.59 -1.03 -12.93
C PHE A 171 10.77 -2.01 -13.04
N ALA A 172 11.35 -2.19 -14.24
CA ALA A 172 12.53 -3.03 -14.44
C ALA A 172 13.76 -2.51 -13.67
N VAL A 173 13.94 -1.20 -13.59
CA VAL A 173 15.00 -0.57 -12.76
C VAL A 173 14.73 -0.79 -11.28
N ALA A 174 13.49 -0.63 -10.82
CA ALA A 174 13.11 -0.88 -9.43
C ALA A 174 13.27 -2.37 -9.04
N LEU A 175 13.11 -3.28 -10.01
CA LEU A 175 13.31 -4.73 -9.84
C LEU A 175 14.71 -5.20 -10.30
N GLN A 176 15.70 -4.35 -10.28
CA GLN A 176 17.08 -4.71 -10.59
C GLN A 176 17.54 -5.83 -9.64
N GLY A 177 17.94 -6.97 -10.19
CA GLY A 177 18.18 -8.21 -9.43
C GLY A 177 17.05 -9.25 -9.50
N TYR A 178 15.83 -8.86 -9.88
CA TYR A 178 14.67 -9.75 -10.01
C TYR A 178 14.40 -10.19 -11.46
N GLY A 179 15.45 -10.40 -12.23
CA GLY A 179 15.38 -10.76 -13.65
C GLY A 179 14.45 -11.94 -14.01
N PRO A 180 14.39 -13.03 -13.24
CA PRO A 180 13.43 -14.11 -13.49
C PRO A 180 11.98 -13.66 -13.39
N LEU A 181 11.63 -12.86 -12.36
CA LEU A 181 10.29 -12.32 -12.18
C LEU A 181 9.91 -11.38 -13.33
N VAL A 182 10.78 -10.45 -13.68
CA VAL A 182 10.55 -9.52 -14.81
C VAL A 182 10.31 -10.29 -16.11
N ARG A 183 11.17 -11.27 -16.42
CA ARG A 183 10.99 -12.11 -17.62
C ARG A 183 9.71 -12.93 -17.61
N TYR A 184 9.27 -13.35 -16.43
CA TYR A 184 8.01 -14.06 -16.26
C TYR A 184 6.82 -13.13 -16.56
N CYS A 185 6.77 -11.94 -15.95
CA CYS A 185 5.74 -10.94 -16.20
C CYS A 185 5.65 -10.50 -17.67
N LEU A 186 6.78 -10.46 -18.38
CA LEU A 186 6.81 -10.15 -19.83
C LEU A 186 6.29 -11.28 -20.72
N LYS A 187 6.08 -12.49 -20.19
CA LYS A 187 5.63 -13.67 -20.94
C LYS A 187 4.23 -14.14 -20.59
N HIS A 188 3.72 -13.76 -19.44
CA HIS A 188 2.43 -14.19 -18.90
C HIS A 188 1.52 -13.00 -18.70
N ASP A 189 0.24 -13.16 -19.08
CA ASP A 189 -0.73 -12.06 -19.07
C ASP A 189 -1.09 -11.63 -17.65
N ASP A 190 -1.20 -12.60 -16.76
CA ASP A 190 -1.56 -12.36 -15.37
C ASP A 190 -0.62 -13.06 -14.41
N LEU A 191 -0.36 -12.41 -13.30
CA LEU A 191 0.29 -12.97 -12.14
C LEU A 191 -0.34 -12.37 -10.88
N SER A 192 -0.64 -13.19 -9.91
CA SER A 192 -0.89 -12.72 -8.56
C SER A 192 -0.20 -13.62 -7.54
N ALA A 193 0.43 -13.01 -6.53
CA ALA A 193 1.10 -13.73 -5.46
C ALA A 193 1.00 -12.95 -4.16
N SER A 194 0.75 -13.67 -3.06
CA SER A 194 0.72 -13.12 -1.71
C SER A 194 1.78 -13.80 -0.86
N VAL A 195 2.55 -13.01 -0.13
CA VAL A 195 3.64 -13.49 0.71
C VAL A 195 3.50 -12.90 2.12
N LYS A 196 3.72 -13.72 3.13
CA LYS A 196 3.93 -13.28 4.51
C LYS A 196 5.42 -13.34 4.84
N LEU A 197 5.93 -12.24 5.39
CA LEU A 197 7.30 -12.06 5.79
C LEU A 197 7.33 -11.63 7.25
N SER A 198 8.03 -12.39 8.11
CA SER A 198 8.40 -11.93 9.45
C SER A 198 9.76 -11.28 9.40
N ARG A 199 9.90 -10.10 9.99
CA ARG A 199 11.14 -9.34 10.05
C ARG A 199 11.46 -8.93 11.48
N GLN A 200 12.71 -9.15 11.90
CA GLN A 200 13.28 -8.56 13.10
C GLN A 200 14.39 -7.58 12.70
N VAL A 201 14.33 -6.38 13.25
CA VAL A 201 15.36 -5.35 13.08
C VAL A 201 15.96 -5.02 14.44
N ARG A 202 17.28 -4.98 14.54
CA ARG A 202 18.02 -4.54 15.71
C ARG A 202 19.17 -3.62 15.28
N ASP A 203 19.32 -2.50 15.99
CA ASP A 203 20.31 -1.46 15.71
C ASP A 203 20.30 -1.03 14.22
N GLY A 204 19.09 -0.89 13.66
CA GLY A 204 18.86 -0.54 12.26
C GLY A 204 19.21 -1.63 11.26
N LYS A 205 19.58 -2.85 11.70
CA LYS A 205 19.91 -3.97 10.82
C LYS A 205 18.85 -5.06 10.89
N ALA A 206 18.43 -5.52 9.75
CA ALA A 206 17.58 -6.69 9.66
C ALA A 206 18.39 -7.95 10.02
N LEU A 207 17.87 -8.73 10.98
CA LEU A 207 18.55 -9.93 11.51
C LEU A 207 17.95 -11.23 10.97
N ASP A 208 16.62 -11.27 10.90
CA ASP A 208 15.88 -12.48 10.53
C ASP A 208 14.80 -12.19 9.50
N PHE A 209 14.67 -13.11 8.57
CA PHE A 209 13.59 -13.15 7.60
C PHE A 209 13.02 -14.57 7.54
N ALA A 210 11.74 -14.68 7.79
CA ALA A 210 11.00 -15.91 7.52
C ALA A 210 9.90 -15.59 6.49
N HIS A 211 9.93 -16.27 5.36
CA HIS A 211 8.98 -16.05 4.27
C HIS A 211 8.05 -17.23 4.11
N ARG A 212 6.82 -16.93 3.77
CA ARG A 212 5.84 -17.92 3.38
C ARG A 212 5.01 -17.41 2.22
N LEU A 213 5.07 -18.08 1.09
CA LEU A 213 4.14 -17.85 -0.02
C LEU A 213 2.77 -18.38 0.40
N VAL A 214 1.78 -17.50 0.45
CA VAL A 214 0.41 -17.80 0.91
C VAL A 214 -0.47 -18.19 -0.27
N ARG A 215 -0.36 -17.44 -1.36
CA ARG A 215 -1.16 -17.63 -2.57
C ARG A 215 -0.32 -17.35 -3.81
N GLN A 216 -0.61 -18.05 -4.89
CA GLN A 216 -0.05 -17.78 -6.22
C GLN A 216 -1.05 -18.18 -7.29
N ASN A 217 -1.14 -17.39 -8.33
CA ASN A 217 -1.93 -17.69 -9.52
C ASN A 217 -1.33 -16.98 -10.73
N PRO A 218 -0.90 -17.71 -11.79
CA PRO A 218 -0.78 -19.17 -11.86
C PRO A 218 0.35 -19.70 -10.95
N PRO A 219 0.52 -21.04 -10.82
CA PRO A 219 1.67 -21.63 -10.13
C PRO A 219 2.98 -21.13 -10.71
N LEU A 220 3.89 -20.63 -9.85
CA LEU A 220 5.12 -19.96 -10.25
C LEU A 220 6.29 -20.96 -10.34
N PRO A 221 7.17 -20.83 -11.35
CA PRO A 221 8.46 -21.53 -11.36
C PRO A 221 9.29 -21.18 -10.11
N GLU A 222 10.12 -22.11 -9.63
CA GLU A 222 10.83 -21.95 -8.37
C GLU A 222 11.75 -20.71 -8.31
N ASN A 223 12.41 -20.38 -9.40
CA ASN A 223 13.23 -19.18 -9.51
C ASN A 223 12.43 -17.87 -9.46
N VAL A 224 11.20 -17.87 -10.00
CA VAL A 224 10.27 -16.73 -9.93
C VAL A 224 9.70 -16.62 -8.52
N LYS A 225 9.31 -17.75 -7.92
CA LYS A 225 8.83 -17.82 -6.55
C LYS A 225 9.85 -17.24 -5.54
N LYS A 226 11.13 -17.62 -5.67
CA LYS A 226 12.20 -17.04 -4.85
C LYS A 226 12.27 -15.52 -5.01
N ASN A 227 12.19 -14.99 -6.22
CA ASN A 227 12.18 -13.55 -6.46
C ASN A 227 10.98 -12.87 -5.80
N VAL A 228 9.78 -13.43 -5.96
CA VAL A 228 8.57 -12.87 -5.33
C VAL A 228 8.73 -12.87 -3.81
N MET A 229 9.23 -13.95 -3.22
CA MET A 229 9.40 -14.06 -1.76
C MET A 229 10.44 -13.12 -1.19
N SER A 230 11.44 -12.70 -1.96
CA SER A 230 12.52 -11.81 -1.49
C SER A 230 12.33 -10.33 -1.86
N LEU A 231 11.23 -9.98 -2.52
CA LEU A 231 11.00 -8.60 -2.99
C LEU A 231 11.16 -7.53 -1.89
N PHE A 232 10.75 -7.84 -0.67
CA PHE A 232 10.76 -6.89 0.44
C PHE A 232 11.88 -7.11 1.47
N GLU A 233 12.79 -8.08 1.23
CA GLU A 233 13.92 -8.28 2.14
C GLU A 233 14.83 -7.05 2.25
N MET A 234 15.10 -6.44 1.10
CA MET A 234 16.06 -5.33 0.98
C MET A 234 15.43 -3.97 1.25
N ILE A 235 14.11 -3.90 1.44
CA ILE A 235 13.42 -2.62 1.58
C ILE A 235 13.46 -2.19 3.04
N ASP A 236 14.07 -1.05 3.29
CA ASP A 236 13.92 -0.34 4.55
C ASP A 236 12.57 0.37 4.58
N LEU A 237 11.73 0.01 5.55
CA LEU A 237 10.37 0.57 5.67
C LEU A 237 10.39 2.08 5.95
N PHE A 238 11.38 2.57 6.69
CA PHE A 238 11.55 4.00 6.92
C PHE A 238 11.88 4.72 5.61
N ASP A 239 12.78 4.14 4.81
CA ASP A 239 13.19 4.70 3.52
C ASP A 239 12.06 4.73 2.48
N MET A 240 11.11 3.83 2.56
CA MET A 240 9.93 3.88 1.70
C MET A 240 9.10 5.16 1.86
N LEU A 241 9.03 5.68 3.08
CA LEU A 241 8.27 6.89 3.39
C LEU A 241 9.10 8.16 3.17
N TYR A 242 10.37 8.13 3.57
CA TYR A 242 11.22 9.32 3.60
C TYR A 242 12.30 9.34 2.49
N GLY A 243 12.42 8.25 1.72
CA GLY A 243 13.45 8.03 0.70
C GLY A 243 14.77 7.51 1.30
N GLU A 244 15.58 6.85 0.45
CA GLU A 244 16.89 6.29 0.85
C GLU A 244 17.83 7.37 1.44
N SER A 245 17.64 8.61 1.01
CA SER A 245 18.33 9.72 1.59
C SER A 245 17.35 10.87 1.82
N THR A 246 17.25 11.29 3.06
CA THR A 246 16.53 12.52 3.43
C THR A 246 17.03 13.73 2.61
N ASP A 247 18.23 13.66 2.08
CA ASP A 247 18.82 14.68 1.21
C ASP A 247 18.11 14.76 -0.14
N TRP A 248 17.66 13.64 -0.70
CA TRP A 248 16.88 13.66 -1.94
C TRP A 248 15.54 14.35 -1.73
N GLY A 249 14.79 14.00 -0.72
CA GLY A 249 13.51 14.62 -0.38
C GLY A 249 13.66 16.11 -0.12
N GLN A 250 14.70 16.52 0.61
CA GLN A 250 15.01 17.91 0.86
C GLN A 250 15.36 18.67 -0.43
N LYS A 251 16.16 18.10 -1.32
CA LYS A 251 16.50 18.69 -2.62
C LYS A 251 15.26 18.80 -3.51
N PHE A 252 14.42 17.75 -3.52
CA PHE A 252 13.18 17.74 -4.28
C PHE A 252 12.22 18.83 -3.79
N SER A 253 11.99 18.96 -2.49
CA SER A 253 11.10 19.97 -1.93
C SER A 253 11.57 21.40 -2.19
N LYS A 254 12.88 21.65 -2.15
CA LYS A 254 13.46 22.97 -2.51
C LYS A 254 13.32 23.31 -4.00
N LYS A 255 13.38 22.29 -4.87
CA LYS A 255 13.33 22.48 -6.33
C LYS A 255 11.88 22.66 -6.83
N HIS A 256 10.90 22.13 -6.15
CA HIS A 256 9.51 22.09 -6.59
C HIS A 256 8.62 22.95 -5.69
N LYS A 257 7.60 23.56 -6.29
CA LYS A 257 6.65 24.40 -5.56
C LYS A 257 5.58 23.52 -4.92
N PHE A 258 5.65 23.43 -3.62
CA PHE A 258 4.60 22.87 -2.78
C PHE A 258 3.66 23.96 -2.29
N ARG A 259 2.47 23.59 -1.88
CA ARG A 259 1.47 24.48 -1.30
C ARG A 259 0.88 23.84 -0.06
N LEU A 260 0.81 24.57 1.02
CA LEU A 260 0.01 24.21 2.18
C LEU A 260 -1.44 24.52 1.84
N THR A 261 -2.29 23.50 1.78
CA THR A 261 -3.66 23.61 1.28
C THR A 261 -4.71 23.59 2.37
N GLY A 262 -4.36 23.15 3.56
CA GLY A 262 -5.24 23.10 4.72
C GLY A 262 -4.63 22.37 5.88
N THR A 263 -5.34 22.38 7.00
CA THR A 263 -5.00 21.66 8.22
C THR A 263 -6.26 20.99 8.75
N TYR A 264 -6.16 19.84 9.39
CA TYR A 264 -7.27 19.16 10.05
C TYR A 264 -6.82 18.50 11.36
N GLU A 265 -7.78 18.20 12.23
CA GLU A 265 -7.52 17.48 13.48
C GLU A 265 -7.48 15.97 13.25
N TYR A 266 -6.48 15.30 13.83
CA TYR A 266 -6.34 13.85 13.85
C TYR A 266 -5.98 13.40 15.26
N GLY A 267 -6.99 12.91 15.98
CA GLY A 267 -6.88 12.69 17.42
C GLY A 267 -6.69 14.00 18.18
N ASP A 268 -5.59 14.09 18.91
CA ASP A 268 -5.16 15.28 19.67
C ASP A 268 -4.14 16.15 18.92
N LYS A 269 -3.88 15.85 17.67
CA LYS A 269 -2.86 16.52 16.84
C LYS A 269 -3.46 17.20 15.62
N LEU A 270 -2.78 18.24 15.16
CA LEU A 270 -3.05 18.88 13.87
C LEU A 270 -2.24 18.19 12.76
N VAL A 271 -2.84 18.12 11.59
CA VAL A 271 -2.22 17.54 10.41
C VAL A 271 -2.29 18.53 9.25
N ASP A 272 -1.13 18.93 8.80
CA ASP A 272 -0.96 19.78 7.63
C ASP A 272 -1.10 19.01 6.32
N VAL A 273 -1.83 19.57 5.38
CA VAL A 273 -1.97 19.02 4.04
C VAL A 273 -1.14 19.82 3.06
N VAL A 274 -0.05 19.20 2.58
CA VAL A 274 0.86 19.83 1.62
C VAL A 274 0.71 19.16 0.27
N THR A 275 0.44 19.94 -0.77
CA THR A 275 0.23 19.45 -2.13
C THR A 275 1.32 19.93 -3.09
N TRP A 276 1.59 19.09 -4.06
CA TRP A 276 2.45 19.39 -5.20
C TRP A 276 1.81 18.92 -6.49
N SER A 277 1.99 19.65 -7.56
CA SER A 277 1.51 19.24 -8.88
C SER A 277 2.49 19.59 -9.98
N ASN A 278 2.60 18.72 -10.97
CA ASN A 278 3.37 18.94 -12.19
C ASN A 278 2.44 18.83 -13.40
N ARG A 279 2.07 19.96 -13.97
CA ARG A 279 1.14 20.02 -15.12
C ARG A 279 1.67 19.30 -16.36
N ARG A 280 2.99 19.36 -16.59
CA ARG A 280 3.61 18.71 -17.77
C ARG A 280 3.57 17.19 -17.66
N MET A 281 3.83 16.65 -16.48
CA MET A 281 3.80 15.21 -16.21
C MET A 281 2.40 14.75 -15.83
N LYS A 282 1.46 15.67 -15.59
CA LYS A 282 0.09 15.40 -15.15
C LYS A 282 0.04 14.50 -13.89
N VAL A 283 0.94 14.79 -12.96
CA VAL A 283 1.08 14.08 -11.69
C VAL A 283 0.92 15.08 -10.56
N SER A 284 0.24 14.67 -9.51
CA SER A 284 0.14 15.40 -8.24
C SER A 284 0.51 14.50 -7.08
N ALA A 285 0.97 15.12 -6.00
CA ALA A 285 1.22 14.45 -4.73
C ALA A 285 0.57 15.23 -3.60
N THR A 286 0.06 14.50 -2.61
CA THR A 286 -0.49 15.04 -1.37
C THR A 286 0.20 14.37 -0.19
N LEU A 287 0.73 15.19 0.71
CA LEU A 287 1.34 14.75 1.95
C LEU A 287 0.48 15.25 3.12
N HIS A 288 0.22 14.37 4.06
CA HIS A 288 -0.41 14.69 5.34
C HIS A 288 0.65 14.59 6.43
N ILE A 289 0.95 15.68 7.08
CA ILE A 289 2.09 15.84 7.97
C ILE A 289 1.57 16.20 9.35
N VAL A 290 1.89 15.42 10.35
CA VAL A 290 1.48 15.68 11.72
C VAL A 290 2.35 16.79 12.31
N GLU A 291 1.73 17.85 12.80
CA GLU A 291 2.43 18.93 13.51
C GLU A 291 3.12 18.39 14.77
N ASP A 292 4.12 19.10 15.25
CA ASP A 292 5.00 18.76 16.38
C ASP A 292 5.91 17.55 16.15
N ASP A 293 5.38 16.43 15.69
CA ASP A 293 6.18 15.23 15.36
C ASP A 293 6.86 15.34 14.00
N TRP A 294 6.31 16.14 13.09
CA TRP A 294 6.76 16.32 11.70
C TRP A 294 6.85 14.99 10.94
N GLY A 295 6.00 14.04 11.32
CA GLY A 295 5.90 12.74 10.67
C GLY A 295 4.92 12.79 9.50
N ILE A 296 5.25 12.09 8.41
CA ILE A 296 4.32 11.89 7.31
C ILE A 296 3.31 10.83 7.73
N LEU A 297 2.05 11.20 7.89
CA LEU A 297 0.95 10.29 8.20
C LEU A 297 0.47 9.58 6.94
N LYS A 298 0.45 10.30 5.81
CA LYS A 298 0.03 9.77 4.52
C LYS A 298 0.72 10.47 3.37
N LEU A 299 1.05 9.68 2.35
CA LEU A 299 1.52 10.17 1.05
C LEU A 299 0.65 9.55 -0.04
N GLN A 300 0.11 10.37 -0.92
CA GLN A 300 -0.63 9.95 -2.11
C GLN A 300 -0.04 10.57 -3.35
N ILE A 301 0.04 9.80 -4.41
CA ILE A 301 0.45 10.27 -5.74
C ILE A 301 -0.65 9.89 -6.73
N HIS A 302 -1.12 10.88 -7.48
CA HIS A 302 -2.13 10.72 -8.50
C HIS A 302 -1.56 11.06 -9.88
N SER A 303 -1.98 10.29 -10.88
CA SER A 303 -1.86 10.62 -12.30
C SER A 303 -3.20 11.08 -12.86
N GLN A 304 -3.29 11.33 -14.17
CA GLN A 304 -4.57 11.58 -14.85
C GLN A 304 -5.55 10.39 -14.77
N GLU A 305 -5.01 9.19 -14.62
CA GLU A 305 -5.75 7.93 -14.67
C GLU A 305 -6.14 7.44 -13.26
N GLY A 306 -5.86 8.24 -12.22
CA GLY A 306 -6.20 7.93 -10.84
C GLY A 306 -5.00 7.84 -9.90
N GLU A 307 -5.21 7.24 -8.75
CA GLU A 307 -4.17 7.06 -7.72
C GLU A 307 -3.14 6.02 -8.18
N VAL A 308 -1.88 6.43 -8.15
CA VAL A 308 -0.72 5.61 -8.57
C VAL A 308 0.01 5.02 -7.38
N MET A 309 0.01 5.76 -6.27
CA MET A 309 0.71 5.36 -5.06
C MET A 309 0.00 5.90 -3.82
N ARG A 310 -0.12 5.06 -2.81
CA ARG A 310 -0.56 5.44 -1.47
C ARG A 310 0.38 4.80 -0.46
N CYS A 311 0.83 5.59 0.50
CA CYS A 311 1.53 5.11 1.68
C CYS A 311 0.84 5.68 2.91
N GLU A 312 0.45 4.84 3.85
CA GLU A 312 -0.06 5.25 5.15
C GLU A 312 0.91 4.82 6.23
N SER A 313 1.07 5.66 7.23
CA SER A 313 1.96 5.42 8.34
C SER A 313 1.27 5.75 9.66
N ARG A 314 1.87 5.35 10.76
CA ARG A 314 1.45 5.75 12.10
C ARG A 314 2.64 6.01 13.00
N ASN A 315 2.39 6.73 14.08
CA ASN A 315 3.35 6.87 15.15
C ASN A 315 3.58 5.51 15.83
N VAL A 316 4.80 5.02 15.77
CA VAL A 316 5.22 3.76 16.39
C VAL A 316 5.89 3.98 17.75
N GLY A 317 5.86 5.22 18.24
CA GLY A 317 6.45 5.67 19.49
C GLY A 317 7.47 6.78 19.30
N ASN A 318 7.57 7.68 20.28
CA ASN A 318 8.53 8.78 20.33
C ASN A 318 8.50 9.72 19.10
N GLY A 319 7.35 9.95 18.51
CA GLY A 319 7.19 10.79 17.30
C GLY A 319 7.75 10.19 16.02
N VAL A 320 8.05 8.88 16.00
CA VAL A 320 8.54 8.19 14.82
C VAL A 320 7.37 7.60 14.04
N TYR A 321 7.21 8.00 12.79
CA TYR A 321 6.19 7.48 11.89
C TYR A 321 6.78 6.42 10.97
N MET A 322 6.13 5.26 10.92
CA MET A 322 6.55 4.11 10.11
C MET A 322 5.38 3.65 9.24
N PRO A 323 5.64 3.23 8.00
CA PRO A 323 4.61 2.73 7.10
C PRO A 323 3.87 1.53 7.69
N ILE A 324 2.54 1.57 7.62
CA ILE A 324 1.66 0.43 7.97
C ILE A 324 1.00 -0.15 6.74
N SER A 325 0.87 0.64 5.68
CA SER A 325 0.28 0.22 4.41
C SER A 325 0.95 0.97 3.27
N PHE A 326 1.15 0.25 2.17
CA PHE A 326 1.66 0.83 0.95
C PHE A 326 1.05 0.13 -0.24
N VAL A 327 0.58 0.90 -1.20
CA VAL A 327 0.10 0.39 -2.48
C VAL A 327 0.69 1.23 -3.59
N ILE A 328 1.30 0.60 -4.56
CA ILE A 328 1.69 1.21 -5.83
C ILE A 328 1.00 0.48 -6.96
N LYS A 329 0.23 1.21 -7.75
CA LYS A 329 -0.49 0.69 -8.91
C LYS A 329 -0.31 1.68 -10.05
N PRO A 330 0.88 1.72 -10.69
CA PRO A 330 1.08 2.58 -11.84
C PRO A 330 0.17 2.09 -12.96
N ASN A 331 -0.81 2.88 -13.30
CA ASN A 331 -1.60 2.70 -14.51
C ASN A 331 -0.67 2.92 -15.70
N ILE A 332 -0.50 1.90 -16.53
CA ILE A 332 0.47 1.96 -17.62
C ILE A 332 -0.11 2.69 -18.81
N SER A 333 -1.35 2.41 -19.16
CA SER A 333 -2.21 3.16 -20.11
C SER A 333 -3.58 2.48 -20.16
N MET A 334 -4.65 3.24 -20.05
CA MET A 334 -5.98 2.72 -20.35
C MET A 334 -6.13 2.54 -21.86
N VAL A 335 -6.57 1.37 -22.29
CA VAL A 335 -6.93 1.06 -23.66
C VAL A 335 -8.46 1.15 -23.77
N ARG A 336 -8.96 2.06 -24.58
CA ARG A 336 -10.38 2.23 -24.79
C ARG A 336 -10.89 1.22 -25.80
N ALA A 337 -12.09 0.74 -25.59
CA ALA A 337 -12.76 -0.18 -26.50
C ALA A 337 -12.79 0.32 -27.96
N GLU A 338 -12.99 1.62 -28.16
CA GLU A 338 -13.01 2.29 -29.47
C GLU A 338 -11.65 2.30 -30.19
N ASP A 339 -10.54 2.24 -29.45
CA ASP A 339 -9.18 2.27 -30.01
C ASP A 339 -8.67 0.88 -30.37
N ILE A 340 -9.28 -0.19 -29.87
CA ILE A 340 -8.81 -1.57 -30.06
C ILE A 340 -8.67 -1.97 -31.55
N PRO A 341 -9.64 -1.70 -32.42
CA PRO A 341 -9.49 -2.05 -33.85
C PRO A 341 -8.28 -1.39 -34.51
N ALA A 342 -8.05 -0.11 -34.20
CA ALA A 342 -6.90 0.63 -34.72
C ALA A 342 -5.57 0.08 -34.18
N LEU A 343 -5.51 -0.26 -32.91
CA LEU A 343 -4.33 -0.87 -32.27
C LEU A 343 -4.00 -2.23 -32.87
N ILE A 344 -4.99 -3.07 -33.18
CA ILE A 344 -4.77 -4.37 -33.85
C ILE A 344 -4.07 -4.15 -35.19
N GLU A 345 -4.53 -3.17 -35.99
CA GLU A 345 -3.91 -2.88 -37.28
C GLU A 345 -2.47 -2.30 -37.17
N GLU A 346 -2.22 -1.53 -36.12
CA GLU A 346 -0.87 -1.06 -35.79
C GLU A 346 0.05 -2.23 -35.42
N VAL A 347 -0.39 -3.13 -34.54
CA VAL A 347 0.38 -4.29 -34.10
C VAL A 347 0.74 -5.21 -35.26
N LYS A 348 -0.19 -5.42 -36.21
CA LYS A 348 0.06 -6.21 -37.42
C LYS A 348 1.23 -5.65 -38.28
N LYS A 349 1.40 -4.32 -38.25
CA LYS A 349 2.44 -3.61 -39.04
C LYS A 349 3.78 -3.47 -38.31
N MET A 350 3.89 -3.89 -37.04
CA MET A 350 5.11 -3.77 -36.23
C MET A 350 6.14 -4.85 -36.60
N ASP A 351 7.07 -4.54 -37.50
CA ASP A 351 8.11 -5.48 -37.97
C ASP A 351 9.26 -5.71 -36.96
N ASN A 352 9.38 -4.85 -35.95
CA ASN A 352 10.40 -4.92 -34.89
C ASN A 352 10.11 -5.98 -33.82
N PHE A 353 8.95 -6.64 -33.85
CA PHE A 353 8.57 -7.71 -32.95
C PHE A 353 8.45 -9.07 -33.63
N SER A 354 8.71 -10.13 -32.85
CA SER A 354 8.53 -11.49 -33.36
C SER A 354 7.06 -11.75 -33.73
N LYS A 355 6.83 -12.65 -34.68
CA LYS A 355 5.47 -13.07 -35.09
C LYS A 355 4.65 -13.54 -33.86
N ALA A 356 5.24 -14.35 -32.99
CA ALA A 356 4.60 -14.86 -31.78
C ALA A 356 4.19 -13.75 -30.79
N THR A 357 5.02 -12.71 -30.68
CA THR A 357 4.71 -11.55 -29.82
C THR A 357 3.53 -10.76 -30.36
N ARG A 358 3.49 -10.52 -31.68
CA ARG A 358 2.38 -9.82 -32.33
C ARG A 358 1.07 -10.60 -32.23
N GLU A 359 1.08 -11.90 -32.52
CA GLU A 359 -0.10 -12.77 -32.44
C GLU A 359 -0.68 -12.77 -31.02
N ARG A 360 0.18 -12.81 -30.01
CA ARG A 360 -0.24 -12.74 -28.61
C ARG A 360 -0.87 -11.39 -28.27
N ALA A 361 -0.26 -10.28 -28.67
CA ALA A 361 -0.78 -8.94 -28.44
C ALA A 361 -2.15 -8.75 -29.15
N ILE A 362 -2.28 -9.23 -30.37
CA ILE A 362 -3.54 -9.20 -31.14
C ILE A 362 -4.61 -9.99 -30.39
N LYS A 363 -4.30 -11.20 -29.93
CA LYS A 363 -5.24 -12.02 -29.17
C LYS A 363 -5.76 -11.30 -27.91
N VAL A 364 -4.88 -10.68 -27.13
CA VAL A 364 -5.30 -9.93 -25.93
C VAL A 364 -6.23 -8.76 -26.31
N LEU A 365 -5.94 -8.05 -27.42
CA LEU A 365 -6.80 -6.99 -27.91
C LEU A 365 -8.16 -7.54 -28.37
N GLU A 366 -8.18 -8.66 -29.08
CA GLU A 366 -9.41 -9.32 -29.54
C GLU A 366 -10.26 -9.83 -28.38
N ASP A 367 -9.63 -10.42 -27.34
CA ASP A 367 -10.31 -10.91 -26.13
C ASP A 367 -10.96 -9.78 -25.31
N ASN A 368 -10.49 -8.53 -25.48
CA ASN A 368 -11.04 -7.33 -24.84
C ASN A 368 -11.89 -6.46 -25.79
N MET A 369 -12.25 -6.96 -26.97
CA MET A 369 -13.03 -6.20 -27.92
C MET A 369 -14.36 -5.73 -27.31
N GLY A 370 -14.64 -4.42 -27.40
CA GLY A 370 -15.85 -3.83 -26.84
C GLY A 370 -15.78 -3.47 -25.36
N HIS A 371 -14.65 -3.68 -24.69
CA HIS A 371 -14.44 -3.32 -23.29
C HIS A 371 -13.19 -2.49 -23.11
N ASP A 372 -13.28 -1.44 -22.30
CA ASP A 372 -12.08 -0.72 -21.84
C ASP A 372 -11.28 -1.62 -20.89
N PHE A 373 -9.98 -1.63 -21.03
CA PHE A 373 -9.12 -2.36 -20.09
C PHE A 373 -7.85 -1.59 -19.74
N ASN A 374 -7.29 -1.91 -18.59
CA ASN A 374 -6.15 -1.19 -18.04
C ASN A 374 -5.05 -2.16 -17.60
N PRO A 375 -3.98 -2.34 -18.41
CA PRO A 375 -2.82 -3.09 -17.97
C PRO A 375 -2.19 -2.45 -16.74
N TYR A 376 -1.90 -3.26 -15.72
CA TYR A 376 -1.32 -2.74 -14.50
C TYR A 376 -0.27 -3.67 -13.87
N ILE A 377 0.57 -3.07 -13.06
CA ILE A 377 1.39 -3.74 -12.06
C ILE A 377 0.94 -3.20 -10.72
N SER A 378 0.64 -4.06 -9.79
CA SER A 378 0.29 -3.66 -8.43
C SER A 378 1.23 -4.32 -7.44
N VAL A 379 1.74 -3.54 -6.52
CA VAL A 379 2.49 -4.03 -5.37
C VAL A 379 1.89 -3.34 -4.15
N GLY A 380 1.41 -4.14 -3.21
CA GLY A 380 0.86 -3.66 -1.96
C GLY A 380 1.44 -4.42 -0.78
N TYR A 381 1.55 -3.78 0.37
CA TYR A 381 1.89 -4.46 1.60
C TYR A 381 1.17 -3.84 2.79
N ASN A 382 0.97 -4.68 3.81
CA ASN A 382 0.51 -4.29 5.13
C ASN A 382 1.54 -4.70 6.16
N VAL A 383 1.82 -3.84 7.12
CA VAL A 383 2.82 -4.06 8.16
C VAL A 383 2.17 -4.01 9.52
N ARG A 384 2.41 -5.04 10.33
CA ARG A 384 2.02 -5.10 11.73
C ARG A 384 3.26 -5.13 12.61
N TYR A 385 3.44 -4.13 13.41
CA TYR A 385 4.54 -4.08 14.38
C TYR A 385 4.11 -4.77 15.67
N SER A 386 4.80 -5.85 16.04
CA SER A 386 4.51 -6.62 17.27
C SER A 386 5.30 -6.14 18.48
N SER A 387 6.47 -5.55 18.25
CA SER A 387 7.27 -4.89 19.29
C SER A 387 8.10 -3.78 18.66
N ILE A 388 8.14 -2.66 19.36
CA ILE A 388 9.02 -1.54 19.01
C ILE A 388 9.71 -1.17 20.31
N GLY A 389 11.04 -1.35 20.36
CA GLY A 389 11.87 -1.08 21.52
C GLY A 389 12.90 0.02 21.23
N LYS A 390 13.43 0.57 22.32
CA LYS A 390 14.58 1.46 22.27
C LYS A 390 15.84 0.68 22.02
#